data_b24cfec514cd941f606494759571e4e7
#
_entry.id   b24cfec514cd941f606494759571e4e7
#
_cell.length_a   1.000
_cell.length_b   1.000
_cell.length_c   1.000
_cell.angle_alpha   90.00
_cell.angle_beta   90.00
_cell.angle_gamma   90.00
#
_symmetry.space_group_name_H-M   'P 1'
#
loop_
_entity.id
_entity.type
_entity.pdbx_description
1 polymer ?
#
loop_
_entity_poly.entity_id
_entity_poly.type
_entity_poly.pdbx_seq_one_letter_code
_entity_poly.pdbx_strand_id
1 'polypeptide(L)'
;MADKFINPYNFINFPAQKAKAYTDTDRHTGVIKYSITTESPLFIPNSSSESAFSESTKVENHKSYDFFSYTELEAGKTYENEYHIPVIPGSEMRGVVRNVYETLTDSCMGVLNSEEYPVKRVPVRFKPALLCRNKEGMFELRDAFSTPVGDKAFNGKSPMEYNNWRNGDLIVGKGYLLKWGMGGTGSKAKKRYHAFSEKSARAGEGRYKKNIVLSRDDVERKLFPVISSYLSQPALQKNNKDAYIEYRKDLENFFKDKKKQYFPVNYSTVGKNLVYLSPATVTKEAFHNSLGMLAGEFASCTENFCPACELFGHIGKNGDSSGSKIRFTDLYVTDKRRPEEYYEFNKITLQALGGPKLGNTEFYLKQPDGATFWTYDYQVVDGKVIAKPGELRGR
;
A
#
# COMPACT_ATOMS: atom_id res chain seq x y z
N MET A 1 25.00 -26.35 -4.62
CA MET A 1 23.61 -26.33 -5.16
C MET A 1 23.06 -24.97 -4.83
N ALA A 2 22.56 -24.21 -5.81
CA ALA A 2 21.90 -22.95 -5.49
C ALA A 2 20.64 -23.30 -4.70
N ASP A 3 20.46 -22.65 -3.55
CA ASP A 3 19.26 -22.80 -2.74
C ASP A 3 18.05 -22.42 -3.57
N LYS A 4 17.12 -23.37 -3.74
CA LYS A 4 15.89 -23.09 -4.46
C LYS A 4 15.03 -22.15 -3.64
N PHE A 5 14.59 -21.04 -4.24
CA PHE A 5 13.59 -20.16 -3.62
C PHE A 5 12.28 -20.96 -3.45
N ILE A 6 11.81 -21.01 -2.20
CA ILE A 6 10.50 -21.59 -1.87
C ILE A 6 9.55 -20.44 -1.61
N ASN A 7 8.51 -20.33 -2.45
CA ASN A 7 7.48 -19.31 -2.23
C ASN A 7 6.66 -19.68 -0.98
N PRO A 8 6.55 -18.78 0.02
CA PRO A 8 5.76 -19.05 1.23
C PRO A 8 4.25 -19.04 0.98
N TYR A 9 3.81 -18.57 -0.19
CA TYR A 9 2.40 -18.47 -0.56
C TYR A 9 2.03 -19.50 -1.61
N ASN A 10 0.87 -20.12 -1.44
CA ASN A 10 0.20 -20.89 -2.46
C ASN A 10 -0.87 -20.05 -3.13
N PHE A 11 -1.08 -20.27 -4.42
CA PHE A 11 -2.03 -19.53 -5.23
C PHE A 11 -2.94 -20.49 -5.98
N ILE A 12 -4.19 -20.13 -6.10
CA ILE A 12 -5.12 -20.76 -7.04
C ILE A 12 -5.11 -19.92 -8.30
N ASN A 13 -4.80 -20.56 -9.43
CA ASN A 13 -4.73 -19.88 -10.72
C ASN A 13 -6.06 -19.20 -11.05
N PHE A 14 -5.98 -18.04 -11.69
CA PHE A 14 -7.17 -17.44 -12.27
C PHE A 14 -7.72 -18.32 -13.40
N PRO A 15 -9.04 -18.49 -13.48
CA PRO A 15 -9.66 -19.13 -14.64
C PRO A 15 -9.52 -18.23 -15.89
N ALA A 16 -9.90 -18.74 -17.05
CA ALA A 16 -9.82 -18.00 -18.30
C ALA A 16 -10.71 -16.73 -18.31
N GLN A 17 -11.83 -16.77 -17.59
CA GLN A 17 -12.78 -15.65 -17.49
C GLN A 17 -13.44 -15.64 -16.11
N LYS A 18 -13.77 -14.43 -15.66
CA LYS A 18 -14.59 -14.23 -14.45
C LYS A 18 -16.03 -14.68 -14.71
N ALA A 19 -16.60 -15.41 -13.77
CA ALA A 19 -18.00 -15.79 -13.85
C ALA A 19 -18.94 -14.58 -13.75
N LYS A 20 -20.05 -14.65 -14.48
CA LYS A 20 -21.16 -13.69 -14.37
C LYS A 20 -22.12 -14.18 -13.29
N ALA A 21 -22.84 -13.24 -12.65
CA ALA A 21 -23.90 -13.60 -11.73
C ALA A 21 -24.93 -14.54 -12.40
N TYR A 22 -25.47 -15.45 -11.61
CA TYR A 22 -26.51 -16.34 -12.11
C TYR A 22 -27.77 -15.54 -12.43
N THR A 23 -28.30 -15.77 -13.61
CA THR A 23 -29.56 -15.16 -14.06
C THR A 23 -30.79 -16.00 -13.70
N ASP A 24 -30.58 -17.15 -13.05
CA ASP A 24 -31.63 -18.06 -12.67
C ASP A 24 -32.60 -17.40 -11.70
N THR A 25 -33.88 -17.56 -11.97
CA THR A 25 -34.98 -17.00 -11.17
C THR A 25 -35.41 -17.94 -10.03
N ASP A 26 -35.01 -19.21 -10.05
CA ASP A 26 -35.31 -20.17 -9.00
C ASP A 26 -34.42 -19.91 -7.77
N ARG A 27 -34.97 -19.10 -6.87
CA ARG A 27 -34.33 -18.74 -5.61
C ARG A 27 -34.96 -19.50 -4.47
N HIS A 28 -34.11 -20.20 -3.72
CA HIS A 28 -34.53 -20.91 -2.51
C HIS A 28 -34.15 -20.08 -1.28
N THR A 29 -35.06 -20.05 -0.31
CA THR A 29 -34.80 -19.48 1.01
C THR A 29 -34.78 -20.61 2.05
N GLY A 30 -33.78 -20.61 2.88
CA GLY A 30 -33.64 -21.69 3.87
C GLY A 30 -32.56 -21.38 4.91
N VAL A 31 -32.32 -22.33 5.78
CA VAL A 31 -31.30 -22.28 6.83
C VAL A 31 -30.35 -23.45 6.67
N ILE A 32 -29.05 -23.15 6.63
CA ILE A 32 -27.98 -24.16 6.66
C ILE A 32 -27.42 -24.17 8.09
N LYS A 33 -27.54 -25.32 8.75
CA LYS A 33 -26.89 -25.54 10.05
C LYS A 33 -25.57 -26.25 9.84
N TYR A 34 -24.53 -25.75 10.51
CA TYR A 34 -23.19 -26.33 10.45
C TYR A 34 -22.53 -26.29 11.83
N SER A 35 -21.53 -27.12 12.01
CA SER A 35 -20.67 -27.13 13.19
C SER A 35 -19.21 -27.02 12.75
N ILE A 36 -18.37 -26.47 13.61
CA ILE A 36 -16.93 -26.35 13.42
C ILE A 36 -16.23 -27.08 14.56
N THR A 37 -15.24 -27.88 14.22
CA THR A 37 -14.31 -28.47 15.18
C THR A 37 -12.94 -27.90 14.94
N THR A 38 -12.31 -27.32 15.98
CA THR A 38 -10.95 -26.82 15.92
C THR A 38 -9.98 -27.99 16.09
N GLU A 39 -9.14 -28.26 15.11
CA GLU A 39 -8.10 -29.31 15.16
C GLU A 39 -6.72 -28.76 15.54
N SER A 40 -6.59 -27.46 15.63
CA SER A 40 -5.42 -26.73 16.10
C SER A 40 -5.85 -25.48 16.85
N PRO A 41 -4.97 -24.88 17.68
CA PRO A 41 -5.29 -23.65 18.39
C PRO A 41 -5.78 -22.56 17.44
N LEU A 42 -6.94 -21.97 17.76
CA LEU A 42 -7.55 -20.86 17.06
C LEU A 42 -7.45 -19.61 17.94
N PHE A 43 -7.18 -18.47 17.35
CA PHE A 43 -7.19 -17.20 18.04
C PHE A 43 -7.94 -16.12 17.23
N ILE A 44 -8.96 -15.54 17.85
CA ILE A 44 -9.71 -14.39 17.34
C ILE A 44 -9.60 -13.28 18.38
N PRO A 45 -8.85 -12.20 18.09
CA PRO A 45 -8.59 -11.15 19.07
C PRO A 45 -9.86 -10.36 19.39
N ASN A 46 -10.15 -10.17 20.66
CA ASN A 46 -11.17 -9.24 21.12
C ASN A 46 -10.60 -7.81 21.17
N SER A 47 -10.66 -7.10 20.06
CA SER A 47 -10.14 -5.73 19.94
C SER A 47 -10.97 -4.70 20.70
N SER A 48 -12.13 -5.08 21.24
CA SER A 48 -13.03 -4.21 21.99
C SER A 48 -12.98 -4.46 23.50
N SER A 49 -12.17 -5.41 23.97
CA SER A 49 -12.01 -5.71 25.39
C SER A 49 -11.24 -4.62 26.14
N GLU A 50 -11.45 -4.51 27.45
CA GLU A 50 -10.66 -3.62 28.31
C GLU A 50 -9.18 -3.95 28.26
N SER A 51 -8.80 -5.22 28.17
CA SER A 51 -7.41 -5.66 28.04
C SER A 51 -6.74 -5.11 26.76
N ALA A 52 -7.49 -4.92 25.67
CA ALA A 52 -6.98 -4.34 24.45
C ALA A 52 -6.62 -2.84 24.59
N PHE A 53 -7.23 -2.16 25.54
CA PHE A 53 -7.01 -0.74 25.82
C PHE A 53 -6.09 -0.50 27.03
N SER A 54 -5.81 -1.53 27.85
CA SER A 54 -4.94 -1.40 29.01
C SER A 54 -3.48 -1.25 28.56
N GLU A 55 -2.76 -0.31 29.20
CA GLU A 55 -1.32 -0.09 28.97
C GLU A 55 -0.43 -1.09 29.71
N SER A 56 -0.97 -2.08 30.39
CA SER A 56 -0.26 -2.94 31.34
C SER A 56 0.57 -4.05 30.69
N THR A 57 1.17 -3.83 29.56
CA THR A 57 2.07 -4.84 28.95
C THR A 57 3.51 -4.63 29.37
N LYS A 58 4.08 -5.65 30.01
CA LYS A 58 5.52 -5.71 30.34
C LYS A 58 6.43 -5.77 29.13
N VAL A 59 5.89 -5.79 27.92
CA VAL A 59 6.61 -5.84 26.65
C VAL A 59 6.30 -4.58 25.87
N GLU A 60 7.31 -3.70 25.70
CA GLU A 60 7.18 -2.48 24.91
C GLU A 60 6.60 -2.76 23.52
N ASN A 61 5.57 -2.02 23.14
CA ASN A 61 4.88 -2.04 21.83
C ASN A 61 4.09 -3.32 21.51
N HIS A 62 3.77 -4.17 22.46
CA HIS A 62 2.86 -5.29 22.27
C HIS A 62 1.51 -5.01 22.93
N LYS A 63 0.43 -5.31 22.22
CA LYS A 63 -0.91 -5.34 22.80
C LYS A 63 -1.24 -6.76 23.22
N SER A 64 -1.85 -6.92 24.38
CA SER A 64 -2.47 -8.16 24.81
C SER A 64 -3.92 -8.18 24.36
N TYR A 65 -4.39 -9.31 23.86
CA TYR A 65 -5.79 -9.50 23.48
C TYR A 65 -6.29 -10.79 24.08
N ASP A 66 -7.52 -10.74 24.59
CA ASP A 66 -8.27 -11.93 24.94
C ASP A 66 -8.92 -12.52 23.69
N PHE A 67 -9.38 -13.77 23.78
CA PHE A 67 -10.20 -14.36 22.73
C PHE A 67 -11.55 -13.65 22.68
N PHE A 68 -12.11 -13.50 21.49
CA PHE A 68 -13.40 -12.85 21.30
C PHE A 68 -14.50 -13.52 22.11
N SER A 69 -15.24 -12.73 22.89
CA SER A 69 -16.32 -13.16 23.76
C SER A 69 -17.32 -12.02 23.96
N TYR A 70 -18.54 -12.36 24.29
CA TYR A 70 -19.57 -11.42 24.75
C TYR A 70 -19.76 -11.41 26.27
N THR A 71 -18.99 -12.20 27.01
CA THR A 71 -19.17 -12.34 28.47
C THR A 71 -19.04 -11.00 29.21
N GLU A 72 -18.14 -10.12 28.73
CA GLU A 72 -17.95 -8.77 29.29
C GLU A 72 -19.15 -7.84 29.10
N LEU A 73 -20.07 -8.16 28.20
CA LEU A 73 -21.23 -7.33 27.90
C LEU A 73 -22.46 -7.73 28.71
N GLU A 74 -22.40 -8.82 29.49
CA GLU A 74 -23.51 -9.26 30.30
C GLU A 74 -23.63 -8.39 31.54
N ALA A 75 -24.75 -7.65 31.64
CA ALA A 75 -25.04 -6.76 32.78
C ALA A 75 -25.06 -7.52 34.10
N GLY A 76 -24.36 -6.99 35.09
CA GLY A 76 -24.36 -7.53 36.47
C GLY A 76 -23.36 -8.65 36.73
N LYS A 77 -22.50 -9.02 35.80
CA LYS A 77 -21.38 -9.94 36.05
C LYS A 77 -20.11 -9.14 36.43
N THR A 78 -19.54 -9.47 37.55
CA THR A 78 -18.21 -9.05 37.94
C THR A 78 -17.20 -10.04 37.35
N TYR A 79 -16.21 -9.52 36.64
CA TYR A 79 -15.18 -10.31 35.93
C TYR A 79 -14.09 -10.74 36.89
N GLU A 80 -14.41 -11.74 37.74
CA GLU A 80 -13.40 -12.34 38.61
C GLU A 80 -12.56 -13.43 37.93
N ASN A 81 -13.03 -13.92 36.77
CA ASN A 81 -12.35 -14.98 36.03
C ASN A 81 -11.65 -14.45 34.78
N GLU A 82 -10.39 -14.80 34.64
CA GLU A 82 -9.50 -14.50 33.52
C GLU A 82 -9.97 -15.13 32.19
N TYR A 83 -10.94 -16.02 32.24
CA TYR A 83 -11.39 -16.79 31.07
C TYR A 83 -12.87 -16.52 30.77
N HIS A 84 -13.12 -16.13 29.55
CA HIS A 84 -14.47 -15.88 29.03
C HIS A 84 -14.90 -17.03 28.11
N ILE A 85 -16.19 -17.23 27.94
CA ILE A 85 -16.71 -18.24 27.00
C ILE A 85 -16.37 -17.76 25.56
N PRO A 86 -15.59 -18.52 24.79
CA PRO A 86 -15.18 -18.10 23.46
C PRO A 86 -16.33 -18.12 22.47
N VAL A 87 -16.34 -17.14 21.58
CA VAL A 87 -17.32 -17.00 20.50
C VAL A 87 -16.57 -16.78 19.19
N ILE A 88 -17.00 -17.44 18.12
CA ILE A 88 -16.55 -17.12 16.77
C ILE A 88 -17.61 -16.21 16.13
N PRO A 89 -17.29 -14.92 15.85
CA PRO A 89 -18.26 -14.01 15.26
C PRO A 89 -18.76 -14.47 13.90
N GLY A 90 -20.02 -14.30 13.62
CA GLY A 90 -20.59 -14.58 12.30
C GLY A 90 -19.95 -13.75 11.18
N SER A 91 -19.41 -12.57 11.49
CA SER A 91 -18.64 -11.76 10.55
C SER A 91 -17.36 -12.44 10.08
N GLU A 92 -16.63 -13.12 10.97
CA GLU A 92 -15.43 -13.89 10.63
C GLU A 92 -15.80 -15.06 9.71
N MET A 93 -16.85 -15.79 10.07
CA MET A 93 -17.36 -16.89 9.23
C MET A 93 -17.79 -16.41 7.86
N ARG A 94 -18.48 -15.26 7.80
CA ARG A 94 -18.85 -14.64 6.54
C ARG A 94 -17.63 -14.33 5.68
N GLY A 95 -16.57 -13.80 6.27
CA GLY A 95 -15.31 -13.48 5.58
C GLY A 95 -14.64 -14.72 4.99
N VAL A 96 -14.50 -15.78 5.79
CA VAL A 96 -13.90 -17.06 5.36
C VAL A 96 -14.72 -17.70 4.25
N VAL A 97 -16.04 -17.85 4.42
CA VAL A 97 -16.92 -18.47 3.43
C VAL A 97 -16.94 -17.65 2.14
N ARG A 98 -16.95 -16.31 2.23
CA ARG A 98 -16.88 -15.44 1.05
C ARG A 98 -15.60 -15.69 0.27
N ASN A 99 -14.44 -15.75 0.92
CA ASN A 99 -13.16 -15.96 0.25
C ASN A 99 -13.11 -17.29 -0.50
N VAL A 100 -13.57 -18.37 0.14
CA VAL A 100 -13.67 -19.68 -0.50
C VAL A 100 -14.68 -19.67 -1.65
N TYR A 101 -15.83 -19.05 -1.45
CA TYR A 101 -16.88 -18.96 -2.47
C TYR A 101 -16.42 -18.14 -3.69
N GLU A 102 -15.74 -17.02 -3.46
CA GLU A 102 -15.13 -16.21 -4.56
C GLU A 102 -14.22 -17.07 -5.43
N THR A 103 -13.46 -17.97 -4.80
CA THR A 103 -12.54 -18.87 -5.51
C THR A 103 -13.28 -19.98 -6.26
N LEU A 104 -14.23 -20.64 -5.61
CA LEU A 104 -14.96 -21.78 -6.21
C LEU A 104 -15.91 -21.35 -7.34
N THR A 105 -16.36 -20.11 -7.35
CA THR A 105 -17.29 -19.59 -8.33
C THR A 105 -16.63 -18.67 -9.36
N ASP A 106 -15.32 -18.70 -9.47
CA ASP A 106 -14.57 -17.83 -10.40
C ASP A 106 -14.96 -16.36 -10.33
N SER A 107 -15.26 -15.91 -9.13
CA SER A 107 -15.71 -14.53 -8.85
C SER A 107 -14.55 -13.55 -8.78
N CYS A 108 -14.84 -12.28 -8.56
CA CYS A 108 -13.83 -11.25 -8.34
C CYS A 108 -13.15 -11.39 -6.97
N MET A 109 -12.01 -10.75 -6.81
CA MET A 109 -11.36 -10.55 -5.51
C MET A 109 -11.98 -9.35 -4.80
N GLY A 110 -13.06 -9.60 -4.04
CA GLY A 110 -13.89 -8.52 -3.48
C GLY A 110 -13.19 -7.63 -2.45
N VAL A 111 -12.10 -8.09 -1.85
CA VAL A 111 -11.31 -7.35 -0.86
C VAL A 111 -10.04 -6.72 -1.44
N LEU A 112 -9.77 -6.90 -2.73
CA LEU A 112 -8.60 -6.32 -3.37
C LEU A 112 -8.70 -4.79 -3.41
N ASN A 113 -7.68 -4.11 -2.87
CA ASN A 113 -7.54 -2.67 -3.07
C ASN A 113 -7.04 -2.37 -4.48
N SER A 114 -7.97 -2.18 -5.41
CA SER A 114 -7.68 -1.99 -6.84
C SER A 114 -6.87 -0.72 -7.13
N GLU A 115 -6.97 0.29 -6.27
CA GLU A 115 -6.26 1.56 -6.43
C GLU A 115 -4.85 1.54 -5.82
N GLU A 116 -4.43 0.42 -5.24
CA GLU A 116 -3.11 0.31 -4.65
C GLU A 116 -2.04 0.10 -5.70
N TYR A 117 -1.04 0.99 -5.68
CA TYR A 117 0.17 0.87 -6.49
C TYR A 117 1.27 0.23 -5.66
N PRO A 118 1.79 -0.96 -6.04
CA PRO A 118 2.88 -1.58 -5.33
C PRO A 118 4.13 -0.68 -5.32
N VAL A 119 4.87 -0.70 -4.22
CA VAL A 119 6.05 0.14 -4.03
C VAL A 119 7.23 -0.74 -3.63
N LYS A 120 8.37 -0.55 -4.31
CA LYS A 120 9.60 -1.31 -4.06
C LYS A 120 10.76 -0.39 -3.72
N ARG A 121 11.58 -0.77 -2.75
CA ARG A 121 12.87 -0.12 -2.53
C ARG A 121 13.84 -0.55 -3.62
N VAL A 122 14.51 0.41 -4.25
CA VAL A 122 15.45 0.13 -5.34
C VAL A 122 16.85 0.59 -4.98
N PRO A 123 17.90 -0.16 -5.41
CA PRO A 123 19.28 0.19 -5.14
C PRO A 123 19.79 1.31 -6.07
N VAL A 124 18.95 1.77 -7.00
CA VAL A 124 19.32 2.79 -7.98
C VAL A 124 19.18 4.18 -7.38
N ARG A 125 20.18 5.04 -7.62
CA ARG A 125 20.11 6.43 -7.20
C ARG A 125 19.31 7.24 -8.24
N PHE A 126 18.26 7.89 -7.79
CA PHE A 126 17.46 8.78 -8.63
C PHE A 126 18.21 10.07 -8.93
N LYS A 127 18.02 10.61 -10.14
CA LYS A 127 18.61 11.84 -10.61
C LYS A 127 17.72 13.03 -10.26
N PRO A 128 18.29 14.18 -9.88
CA PRO A 128 17.52 15.38 -9.65
C PRO A 128 16.91 15.93 -10.94
N ALA A 129 15.66 16.39 -10.85
CA ALA A 129 14.93 17.01 -11.94
C ALA A 129 13.95 18.06 -11.43
N LEU A 130 13.44 18.86 -12.35
CA LEU A 130 12.35 19.80 -12.13
C LEU A 130 11.14 19.38 -12.97
N LEU A 131 9.97 19.35 -12.35
CA LEU A 131 8.70 19.37 -13.06
C LEU A 131 8.43 20.79 -13.52
N CYS A 132 8.40 21.02 -14.82
CA CYS A 132 8.20 22.33 -15.43
C CYS A 132 6.81 22.37 -16.05
N ARG A 133 5.97 23.31 -15.64
CA ARG A 133 4.64 23.50 -16.24
C ARG A 133 4.78 24.05 -17.65
N ASN A 134 4.21 23.35 -18.62
CA ASN A 134 4.12 23.81 -20.00
C ASN A 134 2.83 24.63 -20.23
N LYS A 135 2.68 25.17 -21.46
CA LYS A 135 1.54 26.00 -21.86
C LYS A 135 0.20 25.23 -21.86
N GLU A 136 0.26 23.91 -22.00
CA GLU A 136 -0.89 23.00 -22.05
C GLU A 136 -1.33 22.55 -20.65
N GLY A 137 -0.61 22.97 -19.57
CA GLY A 137 -0.88 22.55 -18.20
C GLY A 137 -0.30 21.19 -17.82
N MET A 138 0.47 20.56 -18.72
CA MET A 138 1.22 19.35 -18.47
C MET A 138 2.57 19.68 -17.82
N PHE A 139 3.29 18.67 -17.35
CA PHE A 139 4.58 18.82 -16.66
C PHE A 139 5.70 18.17 -17.47
N GLU A 140 6.62 18.98 -17.96
CA GLU A 140 7.87 18.52 -18.55
C GLU A 140 8.86 18.18 -17.45
N LEU A 141 9.48 17.02 -17.53
CA LEU A 141 10.55 16.62 -16.63
C LEU A 141 11.90 17.06 -17.19
N ARG A 142 12.52 18.02 -16.53
CA ARG A 142 13.81 18.59 -16.94
C ARG A 142 14.91 18.21 -15.97
N ASP A 143 16.05 17.78 -16.51
CA ASP A 143 17.23 17.47 -15.70
C ASP A 143 17.69 18.69 -14.90
N ALA A 144 18.08 18.45 -13.65
CA ALA A 144 18.53 19.51 -12.76
C ALA A 144 19.84 19.16 -12.05
N PHE A 145 20.54 20.20 -11.61
CA PHE A 145 21.59 20.08 -10.61
C PHE A 145 20.97 20.19 -9.23
N SER A 146 21.42 19.35 -8.29
CA SER A 146 21.05 19.43 -6.89
C SER A 146 22.28 19.87 -6.09
N THR A 147 22.23 21.06 -5.55
CA THR A 147 23.30 21.62 -4.73
C THR A 147 22.85 21.67 -3.28
N PRO A 148 23.57 21.03 -2.34
CA PRO A 148 23.26 21.18 -0.93
C PRO A 148 23.42 22.63 -0.51
N VAL A 149 22.46 23.10 0.29
CA VAL A 149 22.51 24.42 0.86
C VAL A 149 22.93 24.27 2.31
N GLY A 150 24.10 24.77 2.64
CA GLY A 150 24.65 24.68 4.00
C GLY A 150 23.85 25.52 5.00
N ASP A 151 24.14 25.31 6.29
CA ASP A 151 23.54 26.04 7.42
C ASP A 151 23.85 27.55 7.42
N LYS A 152 24.78 27.97 6.55
CA LYS A 152 25.09 29.40 6.33
C LYS A 152 24.17 29.94 5.25
N ALA A 153 23.39 30.84 5.66
CA ALA A 153 22.54 31.80 4.99
C ALA A 153 22.45 31.79 3.46
N PHE A 154 21.24 31.62 2.92
CA PHE A 154 20.86 32.21 1.65
C PHE A 154 20.85 33.74 1.79
N ASN A 155 21.66 34.46 1.02
CA ASN A 155 21.72 35.92 1.04
C ASN A 155 21.85 36.54 2.45
N GLY A 156 22.69 35.99 3.32
CA GLY A 156 22.92 36.54 4.66
C GLY A 156 21.89 36.13 5.71
N LYS A 157 20.83 35.41 5.40
CA LYS A 157 19.78 34.96 6.33
C LYS A 157 20.04 33.56 6.85
N SER A 158 19.74 33.31 8.11
CA SER A 158 19.93 31.99 8.73
C SER A 158 18.86 31.00 8.27
N PRO A 159 19.13 29.67 8.31
CA PRO A 159 18.10 28.66 8.02
C PRO A 159 16.83 28.77 8.85
N MET A 160 16.88 29.36 10.04
CA MET A 160 15.72 29.61 10.90
C MET A 160 14.74 30.64 10.31
N GLU A 161 15.21 31.56 9.48
CA GLU A 161 14.37 32.57 8.82
C GLU A 161 13.59 31.99 7.63
N TYR A 162 13.91 30.72 7.22
CA TYR A 162 13.26 30.01 6.12
C TYR A 162 12.09 29.12 6.58
N ASN A 163 11.62 29.22 7.80
CA ASN A 163 10.48 28.43 8.29
C ASN A 163 9.20 28.61 7.44
N ASN A 164 9.08 29.76 6.78
CA ASN A 164 7.96 30.07 5.88
C ASN A 164 8.16 29.63 4.43
N TRP A 165 9.36 29.17 4.06
CA TRP A 165 9.65 28.72 2.72
C TRP A 165 9.05 27.36 2.46
N ARG A 166 8.61 27.14 1.22
CA ARG A 166 7.98 25.89 0.76
C ARG A 166 8.85 25.18 -0.25
N ASN A 167 8.65 23.85 -0.40
CA ASN A 167 9.26 23.14 -1.51
C ASN A 167 8.78 23.73 -2.84
N GLY A 168 9.69 23.94 -3.75
CA GLY A 168 9.43 24.58 -5.03
C GLY A 168 9.50 26.10 -5.05
N ASP A 169 9.76 26.76 -3.91
CA ASP A 169 10.00 28.20 -3.90
C ASP A 169 11.34 28.53 -4.57
N LEU A 170 11.36 29.62 -5.34
CA LEU A 170 12.55 30.08 -6.02
C LEU A 170 13.51 30.74 -5.03
N ILE A 171 14.72 30.23 -4.98
CA ILE A 171 15.81 30.81 -4.23
C ILE A 171 16.60 31.71 -5.17
N VAL A 172 16.62 32.99 -4.89
CA VAL A 172 17.26 34.00 -5.74
C VAL A 172 18.71 33.58 -6.07
N GLY A 173 18.97 33.43 -7.37
CA GLY A 173 20.28 33.08 -7.90
C GLY A 173 20.73 31.62 -7.68
N LYS A 174 19.89 30.73 -7.12
CA LYS A 174 20.30 29.36 -6.78
C LYS A 174 19.36 28.24 -7.23
N GLY A 175 18.17 28.54 -7.72
CA GLY A 175 17.19 27.55 -8.17
C GLY A 175 16.05 27.30 -7.19
N TYR A 176 15.37 26.17 -7.35
CA TYR A 176 14.16 25.85 -6.60
C TYR A 176 14.44 25.00 -5.36
N LEU A 177 13.85 25.39 -4.25
CA LEU A 177 14.11 24.77 -2.95
C LEU A 177 13.49 23.39 -2.84
N LEU A 178 14.31 22.43 -2.41
CA LEU A 178 13.86 21.19 -1.78
C LEU A 178 14.29 21.22 -0.30
N LYS A 179 13.33 21.26 0.59
CA LYS A 179 13.56 21.40 2.03
C LYS A 179 14.25 20.22 2.68
N TRP A 180 14.53 19.11 1.99
CA TRP A 180 14.92 17.93 2.75
C TRP A 180 15.72 16.88 2.01
N GLY A 181 16.75 16.34 2.72
CA GLY A 181 17.22 14.99 2.49
C GLY A 181 16.26 13.99 3.15
N MET A 182 15.17 13.64 2.50
CA MET A 182 14.30 12.56 2.92
C MET A 182 15.06 11.24 2.83
N GLY A 183 15.28 10.56 3.97
CA GLY A 183 15.96 9.26 4.00
C GLY A 183 17.04 9.07 5.07
N GLY A 184 17.19 9.98 6.02
CA GLY A 184 18.10 9.77 7.16
C GLY A 184 17.43 8.96 8.27
N THR A 185 18.02 7.83 8.62
CA THR A 185 17.55 6.95 9.72
C THR A 185 18.27 7.20 11.05
N GLY A 186 18.99 8.30 11.20
CA GLY A 186 19.74 8.58 12.42
C GLY A 186 19.17 9.72 13.24
N SER A 187 19.32 9.66 14.57
CA SER A 187 18.92 10.70 15.53
C SER A 187 19.59 12.07 15.30
N LYS A 188 20.57 12.15 14.40
CA LYS A 188 21.33 13.33 14.02
C LYS A 188 21.05 13.78 12.58
N ALA A 189 19.92 13.39 11.96
CA ALA A 189 19.56 13.85 10.62
C ALA A 189 19.32 15.37 10.66
N LYS A 190 20.36 16.15 10.39
CA LYS A 190 20.27 17.60 10.23
C LYS A 190 19.37 17.88 9.04
N LYS A 191 18.45 18.83 9.19
CA LYS A 191 17.66 19.38 8.07
C LYS A 191 18.62 19.78 6.96
N ARG A 192 18.49 19.15 5.79
CA ARG A 192 19.33 19.49 4.62
C ARG A 192 18.42 20.15 3.59
N TYR A 193 18.82 21.30 3.15
CA TYR A 193 18.16 22.02 2.08
C TYR A 193 18.95 21.79 0.80
N HIS A 194 18.27 21.60 -0.31
CA HIS A 194 18.86 21.49 -1.62
C HIS A 194 18.24 22.53 -2.56
N ALA A 195 19.07 23.14 -3.39
CA ALA A 195 18.65 23.99 -4.49
C ALA A 195 18.71 23.17 -5.77
N PHE A 196 17.60 23.11 -6.50
CA PHE A 196 17.48 22.46 -7.80
C PHE A 196 17.50 23.52 -8.88
N SER A 197 18.54 23.51 -9.72
CA SER A 197 18.67 24.42 -10.86
C SER A 197 18.62 23.62 -12.16
N GLU A 198 17.90 24.14 -13.15
CA GLU A 198 17.81 23.52 -14.47
C GLU A 198 19.22 23.39 -15.09
N LYS A 199 19.51 22.23 -15.67
CA LYS A 199 20.68 22.06 -16.49
C LYS A 199 20.43 22.78 -17.81
N SER A 200 21.00 23.96 -18.00
CA SER A 200 21.02 24.59 -19.30
C SER A 200 21.77 23.70 -20.27
N ALA A 201 21.25 23.55 -21.51
CA ALA A 201 21.96 22.90 -22.59
C ALA A 201 23.28 23.64 -22.82
N ARG A 202 24.39 22.98 -22.54
CA ARG A 202 25.68 23.51 -23.07
C ARG A 202 25.61 23.40 -24.56
N ALA A 203 25.90 24.51 -25.24
CA ALA A 203 26.07 24.55 -26.70
C ALA A 203 27.09 23.47 -27.08
N GLY A 204 26.66 22.42 -27.80
CA GLY A 204 27.51 21.32 -28.23
C GLY A 204 27.16 19.92 -27.72
N GLU A 205 26.47 19.77 -26.60
CA GLU A 205 25.93 18.47 -26.20
C GLU A 205 24.59 18.24 -26.89
N GLY A 206 24.65 17.62 -28.06
CA GLY A 206 23.47 17.26 -28.84
C GLY A 206 22.56 16.35 -28.11
N ARG A 207 21.28 16.72 -28.14
CA ARG A 207 20.10 15.99 -27.79
C ARG A 207 19.75 16.00 -26.30
N TYR A 208 18.85 16.92 -25.93
CA TYR A 208 17.85 16.66 -24.89
C TYR A 208 17.29 15.25 -25.11
N LYS A 209 17.51 14.38 -24.15
CA LYS A 209 16.73 13.13 -24.08
C LYS A 209 15.26 13.53 -24.17
N LYS A 210 14.51 12.78 -25.01
CA LYS A 210 13.07 12.85 -25.23
C LYS A 210 12.36 13.59 -24.10
N ASN A 211 11.72 14.71 -24.39
CA ASN A 211 10.93 15.47 -23.42
C ASN A 211 9.91 14.54 -22.78
N ILE A 212 10.15 14.18 -21.54
CA ILE A 212 9.21 13.39 -20.76
C ILE A 212 8.13 14.36 -20.29
N VAL A 213 6.93 14.21 -20.82
CA VAL A 213 5.77 15.02 -20.46
C VAL A 213 4.82 14.14 -19.65
N LEU A 214 4.40 14.63 -18.51
CA LEU A 214 3.56 13.94 -17.56
C LEU A 214 2.29 14.75 -17.31
N SER A 215 1.16 14.10 -17.20
CA SER A 215 -0.06 14.70 -16.69
C SER A 215 0.04 14.88 -15.15
N ARG A 216 -0.89 15.64 -14.58
CA ARG A 216 -1.01 15.73 -13.13
C ARG A 216 -1.25 14.36 -12.49
N ASP A 217 -2.14 13.59 -13.07
CA ASP A 217 -2.48 12.24 -12.62
C ASP A 217 -1.25 11.31 -12.68
N ASP A 218 -0.43 11.39 -13.73
CA ASP A 218 0.82 10.64 -13.81
C ASP A 218 1.79 11.01 -12.69
N VAL A 219 1.93 12.28 -12.37
CA VAL A 219 2.80 12.73 -11.27
C VAL A 219 2.27 12.25 -9.93
N GLU A 220 0.97 12.36 -9.68
CA GLU A 220 0.32 11.90 -8.45
C GLU A 220 0.47 10.39 -8.26
N ARG A 221 0.18 9.58 -9.29
CA ARG A 221 0.35 8.12 -9.26
C ARG A 221 1.79 7.68 -8.98
N LYS A 222 2.77 8.43 -9.43
CA LYS A 222 4.20 8.11 -9.23
C LYS A 222 4.75 8.57 -7.88
N LEU A 223 4.26 9.67 -7.33
CA LEU A 223 4.79 10.26 -6.11
C LEU A 223 3.99 9.90 -4.85
N PHE A 224 2.67 9.90 -4.91
CA PHE A 224 1.84 9.70 -3.71
C PHE A 224 1.99 8.30 -3.10
N PRO A 225 2.03 7.20 -3.87
CA PRO A 225 2.28 5.88 -3.27
C PRO A 225 3.64 5.80 -2.58
N VAL A 226 4.68 6.42 -3.14
CA VAL A 226 6.00 6.47 -2.51
C VAL A 226 5.93 7.21 -1.17
N ILE A 227 5.33 8.40 -1.15
CA ILE A 227 5.16 9.21 0.06
C ILE A 227 4.36 8.43 1.11
N SER A 228 3.21 7.86 0.72
CA SER A 228 2.34 7.09 1.62
C SER A 228 3.07 5.87 2.20
N SER A 229 3.88 5.18 1.40
CA SER A 229 4.66 4.03 1.86
C SER A 229 5.73 4.38 2.90
N TYR A 230 6.19 5.64 2.94
CA TYR A 230 7.05 6.12 4.01
C TYR A 230 6.25 6.53 5.23
N LEU A 231 5.14 7.23 5.05
CA LEU A 231 4.29 7.67 6.15
C LEU A 231 3.69 6.51 6.96
N SER A 232 3.44 5.36 6.32
CA SER A 232 2.93 4.15 6.97
C SER A 232 3.98 3.37 7.78
N GLN A 233 5.26 3.75 7.72
CA GLN A 233 6.30 3.05 8.47
C GLN A 233 6.28 3.44 9.96
N PRO A 234 6.07 2.48 10.91
CA PRO A 234 6.04 2.78 12.34
C PRO A 234 7.35 3.40 12.85
N ALA A 235 8.48 2.91 12.34
CA ALA A 235 9.81 3.35 12.73
C ALA A 235 10.25 4.70 12.14
N LEU A 236 9.41 5.35 11.31
CA LEU A 236 9.78 6.63 10.73
C LEU A 236 9.71 7.72 11.80
N GLN A 237 10.85 8.39 12.04
CA GLN A 237 10.93 9.48 13.01
C GLN A 237 9.96 10.62 12.63
N LYS A 238 9.39 11.29 13.65
CA LYS A 238 8.42 12.40 13.48
C LYS A 238 8.88 13.44 12.46
N ASN A 239 10.12 13.91 12.58
CA ASN A 239 10.67 14.94 11.67
C ASN A 239 10.68 14.48 10.19
N ASN A 240 10.86 13.19 9.93
CA ASN A 240 10.81 12.64 8.57
C ASN A 240 9.38 12.53 8.08
N LYS A 241 8.43 12.15 8.97
CA LYS A 241 6.99 12.17 8.64
C LYS A 241 6.53 13.56 8.24
N ASP A 242 6.88 14.57 9.04
CA ASP A 242 6.53 15.97 8.78
C ASP A 242 7.06 16.44 7.42
N ALA A 243 8.29 16.05 7.04
CA ALA A 243 8.87 16.42 5.76
C ALA A 243 8.12 15.82 4.56
N TYR A 244 7.69 14.57 4.64
CA TYR A 244 6.89 13.94 3.58
C TYR A 244 5.49 14.57 3.47
N ILE A 245 4.88 14.92 4.62
CA ILE A 245 3.60 15.61 4.67
C ILE A 245 3.73 17.01 4.04
N GLU A 246 4.77 17.78 4.42
CA GLU A 246 5.04 19.09 3.81
C GLU A 246 5.27 19.00 2.31
N TYR A 247 6.10 18.06 1.87
CA TYR A 247 6.39 17.88 0.45
C TYR A 247 5.12 17.59 -0.35
N ARG A 248 4.27 16.69 0.14
CA ARG A 248 2.99 16.38 -0.49
C ARG A 248 2.09 17.61 -0.58
N LYS A 249 1.96 18.35 0.52
CA LYS A 249 1.16 19.58 0.57
C LYS A 249 1.69 20.65 -0.39
N ASP A 250 3.00 20.83 -0.46
CA ASP A 250 3.64 21.79 -1.36
C ASP A 250 3.46 21.40 -2.84
N LEU A 251 3.49 20.08 -3.15
CA LEU A 251 3.20 19.57 -4.50
C LEU A 251 1.74 19.80 -4.89
N GLU A 252 0.79 19.55 -3.98
CA GLU A 252 -0.63 19.84 -4.21
C GLU A 252 -0.87 21.34 -4.44
N ASN A 253 -0.15 22.20 -3.69
CA ASN A 253 -0.19 23.65 -3.90
C ASN A 253 0.43 24.05 -5.24
N PHE A 254 1.52 23.40 -5.67
CA PHE A 254 2.10 23.61 -7.00
C PHE A 254 1.09 23.31 -8.11
N PHE A 255 0.30 22.26 -7.96
CA PHE A 255 -0.75 21.96 -8.96
C PHE A 255 -1.85 23.01 -9.02
N LYS A 256 -2.22 23.59 -7.88
CA LYS A 256 -3.29 24.60 -7.77
C LYS A 256 -2.82 25.99 -8.22
N ASP A 257 -1.60 26.35 -7.88
CA ASP A 257 -1.05 27.68 -8.16
C ASP A 257 -0.39 27.74 -9.52
N LYS A 258 -1.09 28.30 -10.50
CA LYS A 258 -0.59 28.45 -11.88
C LYS A 258 0.64 29.39 -12.00
N LYS A 259 0.92 30.22 -10.98
CA LYS A 259 2.10 31.09 -10.95
C LYS A 259 3.38 30.29 -10.68
N LYS A 260 3.28 29.15 -9.99
CA LYS A 260 4.41 28.27 -9.74
C LYS A 260 4.74 27.47 -11.00
N GLN A 261 5.91 27.70 -11.58
CA GLN A 261 6.31 27.11 -12.84
C GLN A 261 7.12 25.82 -12.67
N TYR A 262 7.79 25.65 -11.52
CA TYR A 262 8.73 24.54 -11.29
C TYR A 262 8.52 23.89 -9.93
N PHE A 263 8.76 22.57 -9.90
CA PHE A 263 8.74 21.82 -8.65
C PHE A 263 9.84 20.75 -8.63
N PRO A 264 10.67 20.66 -7.56
CA PRO A 264 11.79 19.73 -7.48
C PRO A 264 11.33 18.30 -7.23
N VAL A 265 11.86 17.38 -8.04
CA VAL A 265 11.66 15.93 -7.91
C VAL A 265 12.96 15.20 -8.17
N ASN A 266 13.00 13.92 -7.83
CA ASN A 266 14.05 13.02 -8.33
C ASN A 266 13.39 11.97 -9.21
N TYR A 267 14.11 11.46 -10.21
CA TYR A 267 13.58 10.49 -11.15
C TYR A 267 14.58 9.41 -11.52
N SER A 268 14.07 8.28 -11.95
CA SER A 268 14.81 7.23 -12.65
C SER A 268 14.03 6.79 -13.89
N THR A 269 14.73 6.15 -14.82
CA THR A 269 14.12 5.60 -16.02
C THR A 269 14.56 4.16 -16.21
N VAL A 270 13.63 3.30 -16.61
CA VAL A 270 13.90 1.92 -17.00
C VAL A 270 13.48 1.74 -18.45
N GLY A 271 14.39 1.24 -19.28
CA GLY A 271 14.19 1.19 -20.73
C GLY A 271 13.97 2.59 -21.34
N LYS A 272 13.07 2.67 -22.32
CA LYS A 272 12.81 3.92 -23.06
C LYS A 272 11.63 4.74 -22.50
N ASN A 273 10.70 4.11 -21.80
CA ASN A 273 9.39 4.69 -21.53
C ASN A 273 8.96 4.68 -20.05
N LEU A 274 9.59 3.87 -19.21
CA LEU A 274 9.21 3.79 -17.80
C LEU A 274 9.95 4.86 -17.00
N VAL A 275 9.19 5.76 -16.39
CA VAL A 275 9.69 6.87 -15.59
C VAL A 275 9.16 6.75 -14.19
N TYR A 276 10.04 6.71 -13.22
CA TYR A 276 9.72 6.66 -11.79
C TYR A 276 10.09 7.99 -11.14
N LEU A 277 9.23 8.48 -10.27
CA LEU A 277 9.45 9.73 -9.54
C LEU A 277 9.58 9.45 -8.04
N SER A 278 10.36 10.28 -7.38
CA SER A 278 10.51 10.24 -5.94
C SER A 278 10.86 11.60 -5.36
N PRO A 279 10.49 11.84 -4.09
CA PRO A 279 10.99 13.02 -3.36
C PRO A 279 12.48 12.96 -3.04
N ALA A 280 13.10 11.77 -3.02
CA ALA A 280 14.48 11.54 -2.56
C ALA A 280 15.35 10.81 -3.60
N THR A 281 16.66 10.87 -3.43
CA THR A 281 17.63 10.24 -4.35
C THR A 281 17.87 8.77 -4.07
N VAL A 282 17.76 8.34 -2.81
CA VAL A 282 17.81 6.92 -2.39
C VAL A 282 16.46 6.58 -1.80
N THR A 283 15.68 5.77 -2.48
CA THR A 283 14.26 5.76 -2.25
C THR A 283 13.57 4.47 -2.69
N LYS A 284 12.26 4.55 -2.71
CA LYS A 284 11.34 3.58 -3.30
C LYS A 284 10.84 4.11 -4.64
N GLU A 285 10.44 3.21 -5.51
CA GLU A 285 9.66 3.50 -6.72
C GLU A 285 8.23 2.94 -6.57
N ALA A 286 7.26 3.64 -7.12
CA ALA A 286 5.91 3.15 -7.27
C ALA A 286 5.74 2.61 -8.69
N PHE A 287 5.23 1.39 -8.81
CA PHE A 287 4.97 0.79 -10.11
C PHE A 287 3.83 1.50 -10.84
N HIS A 288 3.81 1.41 -12.15
CA HIS A 288 2.81 2.07 -13.00
C HIS A 288 1.47 1.33 -13.00
N ASN A 289 1.51 0.02 -12.79
CA ASN A 289 0.33 -0.82 -12.77
C ASN A 289 -0.18 -0.95 -11.33
N SER A 290 -1.43 -0.55 -11.07
CA SER A 290 -2.11 -0.81 -9.80
C SER A 290 -2.48 -2.29 -9.69
N LEU A 291 -2.80 -2.74 -8.48
CA LEU A 291 -3.27 -4.12 -8.27
C LEU A 291 -4.54 -4.40 -9.08
N GLY A 292 -5.43 -3.42 -9.20
CA GLY A 292 -6.63 -3.56 -10.03
C GLY A 292 -6.34 -3.73 -11.52
N MET A 293 -5.35 -2.98 -12.04
CA MET A 293 -4.91 -3.13 -13.44
C MET A 293 -4.34 -4.53 -13.71
N LEU A 294 -3.56 -5.05 -12.75
CA LEU A 294 -2.95 -6.38 -12.86
C LEU A 294 -3.96 -7.51 -12.70
N ALA A 295 -4.94 -7.33 -11.82
CA ALA A 295 -6.02 -8.29 -11.61
C ALA A 295 -7.03 -8.30 -12.77
N GLY A 296 -7.08 -7.22 -13.55
CA GLY A 296 -7.98 -7.13 -14.71
C GLY A 296 -9.44 -7.35 -14.32
N GLU A 297 -10.11 -8.27 -15.00
CA GLU A 297 -11.52 -8.60 -14.73
C GLU A 297 -11.77 -9.23 -13.34
N PHE A 298 -10.73 -9.75 -12.68
CA PHE A 298 -10.82 -10.29 -11.34
C PHE A 298 -10.66 -9.23 -10.23
N ALA A 299 -10.44 -7.97 -10.58
CA ALA A 299 -10.58 -6.86 -9.64
C ALA A 299 -12.02 -6.76 -9.11
N SER A 300 -12.20 -6.06 -7.98
CA SER A 300 -13.52 -5.86 -7.37
C SER A 300 -14.54 -5.34 -8.38
N CYS A 301 -15.70 -5.97 -8.47
CA CYS A 301 -16.76 -5.57 -9.39
C CYS A 301 -17.29 -4.19 -9.03
N THR A 302 -17.40 -3.32 -10.04
CA THR A 302 -18.13 -2.04 -9.95
C THR A 302 -19.41 -2.05 -10.80
N GLU A 303 -19.50 -3.01 -11.70
CA GLU A 303 -20.60 -3.31 -12.61
C GLU A 303 -20.46 -4.77 -13.06
N ASN A 304 -21.45 -5.34 -13.71
CA ASN A 304 -21.43 -6.74 -14.17
C ASN A 304 -21.03 -7.70 -13.04
N PHE A 305 -21.84 -7.70 -12.00
CA PHE A 305 -21.54 -8.41 -10.75
C PHE A 305 -21.38 -9.91 -10.97
N CYS A 306 -20.44 -10.49 -10.22
CA CYS A 306 -20.16 -11.93 -10.21
C CYS A 306 -21.02 -12.66 -9.14
N PRO A 307 -21.01 -14.00 -9.10
CA PRO A 307 -21.80 -14.77 -8.13
C PRO A 307 -21.57 -14.37 -6.67
N ALA A 308 -20.32 -14.09 -6.29
CA ALA A 308 -20.01 -13.67 -4.93
C ALA A 308 -20.56 -12.28 -4.60
N CYS A 309 -20.47 -11.33 -5.52
CA CYS A 309 -21.06 -10.00 -5.33
C CYS A 309 -22.59 -10.07 -5.23
N GLU A 310 -23.22 -10.93 -6.02
CA GLU A 310 -24.67 -11.15 -5.98
C GLU A 310 -25.12 -11.76 -4.65
N LEU A 311 -24.35 -12.70 -4.09
CA LEU A 311 -24.69 -13.41 -2.86
C LEU A 311 -24.35 -12.59 -1.59
N PHE A 312 -23.12 -12.06 -1.52
CA PHE A 312 -22.59 -11.39 -0.33
C PHE A 312 -22.81 -9.87 -0.33
N GLY A 313 -23.38 -9.34 -1.39
CA GLY A 313 -23.58 -7.92 -1.56
C GLY A 313 -22.37 -7.18 -2.13
N HIS A 314 -22.62 -6.01 -2.65
CA HIS A 314 -21.63 -5.15 -3.29
C HIS A 314 -21.98 -3.68 -3.11
N ILE A 315 -20.97 -2.84 -3.32
CA ILE A 315 -21.13 -1.38 -3.44
C ILE A 315 -20.66 -1.03 -4.85
N GLY A 316 -21.61 -0.68 -5.71
CA GLY A 316 -21.34 -0.30 -7.10
C GLY A 316 -21.09 1.19 -7.27
N LYS A 317 -20.66 1.59 -8.46
CA LYS A 317 -20.60 2.99 -8.87
C LYS A 317 -22.02 3.58 -8.93
N ASN A 318 -22.14 4.88 -8.67
CA ASN A 318 -23.42 5.61 -8.80
C ASN A 318 -24.53 5.17 -7.83
N GLY A 319 -24.20 4.52 -6.70
CA GLY A 319 -25.21 4.13 -5.71
C GLY A 319 -25.91 2.80 -6.01
N ASP A 320 -25.53 2.13 -7.08
CA ASP A 320 -25.97 0.75 -7.33
C ASP A 320 -25.32 -0.18 -6.33
N SER A 321 -26.00 -0.47 -5.22
CA SER A 321 -25.50 -1.31 -4.14
C SER A 321 -26.57 -2.31 -3.71
N SER A 322 -26.14 -3.50 -3.38
CA SER A 322 -27.03 -4.57 -2.89
C SER A 322 -26.51 -5.12 -1.57
N GLY A 323 -27.43 -5.29 -0.62
CA GLY A 323 -27.15 -5.95 0.63
C GLY A 323 -26.86 -7.45 0.45
N SER A 324 -26.23 -8.06 1.45
CA SER A 324 -26.00 -9.50 1.47
C SER A 324 -27.31 -10.27 1.52
N LYS A 325 -27.43 -11.29 0.68
CA LYS A 325 -28.55 -12.25 0.68
C LYS A 325 -28.35 -13.39 1.68
N ILE A 326 -27.17 -13.47 2.27
CA ILE A 326 -26.79 -14.50 3.24
C ILE A 326 -26.39 -13.85 4.56
N ARG A 327 -26.81 -14.44 5.67
CA ARG A 327 -26.49 -14.01 7.02
C ARG A 327 -25.80 -15.14 7.76
N PHE A 328 -24.82 -14.81 8.55
CA PHE A 328 -24.11 -15.73 9.43
C PHE A 328 -24.41 -15.34 10.88
N THR A 329 -24.76 -16.31 11.68
CA THR A 329 -24.87 -16.14 13.13
C THR A 329 -23.55 -16.48 13.79
N ASP A 330 -23.35 -15.94 14.98
CA ASP A 330 -22.19 -16.29 15.78
C ASP A 330 -22.23 -17.77 16.18
N LEU A 331 -21.06 -18.36 16.35
CA LEU A 331 -20.90 -19.73 16.79
C LEU A 331 -20.50 -19.74 18.26
N TYR A 332 -21.26 -20.50 19.00
CA TYR A 332 -21.05 -20.72 20.43
C TYR A 332 -20.57 -22.14 20.65
N VAL A 333 -19.83 -22.35 21.73
CA VAL A 333 -19.41 -23.68 22.17
C VAL A 333 -20.67 -24.56 22.46
N THR A 334 -20.64 -25.79 22.00
CA THR A 334 -21.76 -26.73 22.12
C THR A 334 -21.60 -27.65 23.31
N ASP A 335 -20.39 -27.86 23.79
CA ASP A 335 -20.08 -28.65 24.98
C ASP A 335 -20.10 -27.77 26.24
N LYS A 336 -20.51 -28.36 27.35
CA LYS A 336 -20.54 -27.67 28.66
C LYS A 336 -19.25 -27.99 29.39
N ARG A 337 -18.23 -27.17 29.16
CA ARG A 337 -16.96 -27.21 29.92
C ARG A 337 -16.90 -26.01 30.86
N ARG A 338 -15.97 -26.05 31.80
CA ARG A 338 -15.59 -24.85 32.54
C ARG A 338 -14.87 -23.89 31.56
N PRO A 339 -15.01 -22.55 31.72
CA PRO A 339 -14.44 -21.59 30.79
C PRO A 339 -12.92 -21.80 30.51
N GLU A 340 -12.16 -22.13 31.55
CA GLU A 340 -10.73 -22.39 31.45
C GLU A 340 -10.38 -23.60 30.58
N GLU A 341 -11.27 -24.57 30.42
CA GLU A 341 -11.01 -25.79 29.63
C GLU A 341 -11.12 -25.56 28.11
N TYR A 342 -11.57 -24.37 27.67
CA TYR A 342 -11.59 -24.01 26.27
C TYR A 342 -10.26 -23.42 25.80
N TYR A 343 -9.32 -23.13 26.71
CA TYR A 343 -8.08 -22.43 26.42
C TYR A 343 -6.86 -23.31 26.67
N GLU A 344 -5.81 -23.07 25.89
CA GLU A 344 -4.50 -23.62 26.22
C GLU A 344 -3.82 -22.78 27.29
N PHE A 345 -3.29 -23.44 28.32
CA PHE A 345 -2.69 -22.80 29.50
C PHE A 345 -1.36 -22.09 29.20
N ASN A 346 -0.70 -22.42 28.12
CA ASN A 346 0.59 -21.81 27.80
C ASN A 346 0.38 -20.49 27.05
N LYS A 347 0.68 -19.38 27.73
CA LYS A 347 0.74 -18.06 27.04
C LYS A 347 1.82 -18.11 25.97
N ILE A 348 1.43 -18.07 24.71
CA ILE A 348 2.35 -18.05 23.57
C ILE A 348 2.49 -16.61 23.10
N THR A 349 3.71 -16.09 23.13
CA THR A 349 4.00 -14.82 22.50
C THR A 349 4.20 -15.04 21.02
N LEU A 350 3.24 -14.62 20.20
CA LEU A 350 3.35 -14.67 18.76
C LEU A 350 4.36 -13.63 18.28
N GLN A 351 5.17 -14.01 17.31
CA GLN A 351 6.03 -13.04 16.63
C GLN A 351 5.17 -12.05 15.88
N ALA A 352 5.60 -10.76 15.85
CA ALA A 352 4.94 -9.75 15.08
C ALA A 352 4.89 -10.16 13.60
N LEU A 353 3.69 -10.36 13.07
CA LEU A 353 3.49 -10.64 11.66
C LEU A 353 3.54 -9.32 10.89
N GLY A 354 4.48 -9.24 9.95
CA GLY A 354 4.49 -8.15 8.98
C GLY A 354 3.40 -8.34 7.94
N GLY A 355 2.80 -7.25 7.49
CA GLY A 355 1.90 -7.29 6.34
C GLY A 355 2.60 -7.78 5.06
N PRO A 356 1.84 -8.21 4.03
CA PRO A 356 2.37 -8.61 2.74
C PRO A 356 3.27 -7.52 2.16
N LYS A 357 4.45 -7.89 1.68
CA LYS A 357 5.41 -6.96 1.09
C LYS A 357 5.28 -7.03 -0.44
N LEU A 358 4.35 -6.30 -0.99
CA LEU A 358 4.10 -6.25 -2.44
C LEU A 358 5.36 -5.91 -3.26
N GLY A 359 6.35 -5.24 -2.67
CA GLY A 359 7.63 -5.00 -3.31
C GLY A 359 8.46 -6.25 -3.61
N ASN A 360 8.13 -7.40 -3.00
CA ASN A 360 8.75 -8.70 -3.32
C ASN A 360 7.98 -9.34 -4.47
N THR A 361 8.26 -8.89 -5.68
CA THR A 361 7.53 -9.26 -6.91
C THR A 361 7.52 -10.76 -7.17
N GLU A 362 8.58 -11.46 -6.79
CA GLU A 362 8.77 -12.90 -6.96
C GLU A 362 7.71 -13.73 -6.21
N PHE A 363 7.14 -13.19 -5.13
CA PHE A 363 6.10 -13.87 -4.38
C PHE A 363 4.76 -13.88 -5.11
N TYR A 364 4.43 -12.81 -5.81
CA TYR A 364 3.08 -12.56 -6.33
C TYR A 364 2.96 -12.70 -7.84
N LEU A 365 4.09 -12.59 -8.56
CA LEU A 365 4.10 -12.64 -10.02
C LEU A 365 4.60 -14.00 -10.51
N LYS A 366 4.02 -14.49 -11.60
CA LYS A 366 4.58 -15.60 -12.37
C LYS A 366 5.92 -15.19 -12.96
N GLN A 367 6.87 -16.12 -12.98
CA GLN A 367 8.12 -15.89 -13.66
C GLN A 367 7.88 -15.99 -15.17
N PRO A 368 8.17 -14.92 -15.95
CA PRO A 368 8.11 -15.02 -17.40
C PRO A 368 9.23 -15.91 -17.95
N ASP A 369 8.96 -16.59 -19.06
CA ASP A 369 9.93 -17.47 -19.71
C ASP A 369 11.21 -16.73 -20.07
N GLY A 370 12.36 -17.28 -19.71
CA GLY A 370 13.67 -16.70 -19.96
C GLY A 370 13.99 -15.41 -19.17
N ALA A 371 13.09 -14.95 -18.32
CA ALA A 371 13.35 -13.75 -17.54
C ALA A 371 14.28 -14.03 -16.36
N THR A 372 15.33 -13.21 -16.26
CA THR A 372 16.26 -13.18 -15.12
C THR A 372 15.79 -12.25 -14.00
N PHE A 373 14.94 -11.29 -14.33
CA PHE A 373 14.34 -10.36 -13.39
C PHE A 373 12.96 -9.90 -13.92
N TRP A 374 11.98 -9.75 -13.05
CA TRP A 374 10.63 -9.30 -13.42
C TRP A 374 9.97 -8.50 -12.31
N THR A 375 9.11 -7.58 -12.72
CA THR A 375 8.38 -6.68 -11.84
C THR A 375 6.93 -6.54 -12.30
N TYR A 376 6.19 -5.67 -11.67
CA TYR A 376 4.83 -5.32 -12.08
C TYR A 376 4.76 -4.53 -13.40
N ASP A 377 5.88 -3.95 -13.87
CA ASP A 377 5.93 -3.08 -15.04
C ASP A 377 6.82 -3.59 -16.17
N TYR A 378 7.82 -4.39 -15.86
CA TYR A 378 8.82 -4.83 -16.84
C TYR A 378 9.48 -6.13 -16.43
N GLN A 379 10.08 -6.76 -17.42
CA GLN A 379 10.93 -7.94 -17.27
C GLN A 379 12.28 -7.73 -17.97
N VAL A 380 13.28 -8.49 -17.54
CA VAL A 380 14.61 -8.52 -18.17
C VAL A 380 14.83 -9.91 -18.76
N VAL A 381 14.95 -9.98 -20.08
CA VAL A 381 15.23 -11.22 -20.84
C VAL A 381 16.48 -10.97 -21.67
N ASP A 382 17.46 -11.84 -21.57
CA ASP A 382 18.76 -11.72 -22.28
C ASP A 382 19.42 -10.34 -22.10
N GLY A 383 19.35 -9.80 -20.88
CA GLY A 383 19.89 -8.48 -20.54
C GLY A 383 19.12 -7.29 -21.12
N LYS A 384 18.01 -7.51 -21.82
CA LYS A 384 17.16 -6.47 -22.37
C LYS A 384 15.94 -6.22 -21.52
N VAL A 385 15.64 -4.95 -21.28
CA VAL A 385 14.42 -4.53 -20.59
C VAL A 385 13.23 -4.55 -21.55
N ILE A 386 12.21 -5.30 -21.20
CA ILE A 386 10.93 -5.37 -21.93
C ILE A 386 9.86 -4.78 -21.01
N ALA A 387 9.28 -3.65 -21.41
CA ALA A 387 8.16 -3.04 -20.70
C ALA A 387 6.89 -3.88 -20.97
N LYS A 388 6.50 -4.66 -19.98
CA LYS A 388 5.32 -5.51 -20.01
C LYS A 388 4.81 -5.67 -18.57
N PRO A 389 3.51 -5.48 -18.32
CA PRO A 389 2.93 -5.75 -17.00
C PRO A 389 3.21 -7.18 -16.55
N GLY A 390 3.51 -7.33 -15.25
CA GLY A 390 3.67 -8.64 -14.65
C GLY A 390 2.35 -9.39 -14.58
N GLU A 391 2.40 -10.70 -14.63
CA GLU A 391 1.23 -11.57 -14.49
C GLU A 391 1.13 -12.08 -13.04
N LEU A 392 -0.01 -11.84 -12.39
CA LEU A 392 -0.29 -12.36 -11.05
C LEU A 392 -0.34 -13.89 -11.06
N ARG A 393 0.18 -14.53 -10.00
CA ARG A 393 0.14 -16.00 -9.85
C ARG A 393 -1.27 -16.53 -9.72
N GLY A 394 -2.15 -15.77 -9.11
CA GLY A 394 -3.52 -16.17 -8.82
C GLY A 394 -4.09 -15.40 -7.62
N ARG A 395 -5.09 -15.99 -7.00
CA ARG A 395 -5.77 -15.50 -5.78
C ARG A 395 -5.42 -16.36 -4.58
#